data_dcb26143fe29faf44c1ce517eea5553c
#
_entry.id   dcb26143fe29faf44c1ce517eea5553c
#
_cell.length_a   1.000
_cell.length_b   1.000
_cell.length_c   1.000
_cell.angle_alpha   90.00
_cell.angle_beta   90.00
_cell.angle_gamma   90.00
#
_symmetry.space_group_name_H-M   'P 1'
#
loop_
_entity.id
_entity.type
_entity.pdbx_description
1 polymer ?
#
loop_
_entity_poly.entity_id
_entity_poly.type
_entity_poly.pdbx_seq_one_letter_code
_entity_poly.pdbx_strand_id
1 'polypeptide(L)'
;VLDAVKQIKALGFAVAIHTSGVYPDKLKELLPYIDWVGLDVKAPKSKYELLSGRKNVEKQVFETLDILSDSSIQFEVRTTLDPSYLGVEDVYLLAQELKNFNVKTYALQKYRTFPGDKNPPSASEIEKFFQDNQLIEFLKTNFQNLILR
;
A
#
# COMPACT_ATOMS: atom_id res chain seq x y z
N VAL A 1 -6.05 -5.00 -19.84
CA VAL A 1 -6.55 -4.10 -18.77
C VAL A 1 -6.95 -2.75 -19.36
N LEU A 2 -6.08 -2.05 -20.09
CA LEU A 2 -6.38 -0.70 -20.60
C LEU A 2 -7.67 -0.63 -21.43
N ASP A 3 -7.87 -1.55 -22.38
CA ASP A 3 -9.07 -1.55 -23.23
C ASP A 3 -10.35 -1.77 -22.39
N ALA A 4 -10.31 -2.66 -21.41
CA ALA A 4 -11.44 -2.89 -20.52
C ALA A 4 -11.77 -1.63 -19.69
N VAL A 5 -10.73 -0.95 -19.16
CA VAL A 5 -10.91 0.31 -18.42
C VAL A 5 -11.55 1.38 -19.31
N LYS A 6 -11.07 1.55 -20.55
CA LYS A 6 -11.65 2.50 -21.51
C LYS A 6 -13.12 2.20 -21.80
N GLN A 7 -13.48 0.94 -21.99
CA GLN A 7 -14.86 0.53 -22.21
C GLN A 7 -15.76 0.86 -21.00
N ILE A 8 -15.29 0.57 -19.78
CA ILE A 8 -16.03 0.87 -18.55
C ILE A 8 -16.23 2.39 -18.42
N LYS A 9 -15.19 3.19 -18.68
CA LYS A 9 -15.30 4.67 -18.67
C LYS A 9 -16.28 5.18 -19.72
N ALA A 10 -16.28 4.59 -20.92
CA ALA A 10 -17.23 4.96 -21.99
C ALA A 10 -18.70 4.68 -21.62
N LEU A 11 -18.94 3.72 -20.71
CA LEU A 11 -20.27 3.46 -20.13
C LEU A 11 -20.64 4.42 -18.98
N GLY A 12 -19.78 5.38 -18.63
CA GLY A 12 -20.04 6.39 -17.61
C GLY A 12 -19.72 5.96 -16.18
N PHE A 13 -19.05 4.82 -15.96
CA PHE A 13 -18.69 4.36 -14.63
C PHE A 13 -17.38 5.00 -14.14
N ALA A 14 -17.30 5.21 -12.82
CA ALA A 14 -16.04 5.46 -12.14
C ALA A 14 -15.22 4.16 -12.05
N VAL A 15 -13.90 4.28 -12.21
CA VAL A 15 -12.98 3.13 -12.19
C VAL A 15 -11.98 3.29 -11.07
N ALA A 16 -11.96 2.33 -10.16
CA ALA A 16 -10.94 2.19 -9.11
C ALA A 16 -10.08 0.96 -9.39
N ILE A 17 -8.78 1.05 -9.14
CA ILE A 17 -7.88 -0.09 -9.25
C ILE A 17 -7.12 -0.33 -7.94
N HIS A 18 -6.82 -1.60 -7.69
CA HIS A 18 -5.88 -2.00 -6.66
C HIS A 18 -4.62 -2.57 -7.32
N THR A 19 -3.46 -2.16 -6.84
CA THR A 19 -2.18 -2.57 -7.44
C THR A 19 -1.09 -2.74 -6.39
N SER A 20 -0.16 -3.65 -6.66
CA SER A 20 1.09 -3.78 -5.90
C SER A 20 2.18 -2.80 -6.37
N GLY A 21 1.92 -2.00 -7.41
CA GLY A 21 2.82 -0.97 -7.89
C GLY A 21 4.06 -1.47 -8.67
N VAL A 22 4.13 -2.75 -9.02
CA VAL A 22 5.33 -3.32 -9.68
C VAL A 22 5.42 -3.03 -11.20
N TYR A 23 4.44 -2.33 -11.76
CA TYR A 23 4.39 -1.95 -13.17
C TYR A 23 4.08 -0.45 -13.33
N PRO A 24 5.02 0.46 -13.00
CA PRO A 24 4.78 1.90 -13.03
C PRO A 24 4.34 2.41 -14.41
N ASP A 25 4.94 1.94 -15.50
CA ASP A 25 4.57 2.35 -16.85
C ASP A 25 3.13 1.97 -17.20
N LYS A 26 2.67 0.79 -16.76
CA LYS A 26 1.28 0.37 -16.96
C LYS A 26 0.30 1.24 -16.19
N LEU A 27 0.68 1.70 -15.01
CA LEU A 27 -0.13 2.64 -14.26
C LEU A 27 -0.21 4.00 -14.99
N LYS A 28 0.91 4.52 -15.51
CA LYS A 28 0.91 5.77 -16.30
C LYS A 28 -0.08 5.71 -17.46
N GLU A 29 -0.11 4.59 -18.20
CA GLU A 29 -1.07 4.39 -19.31
C GLU A 29 -2.54 4.41 -18.83
N LEU A 30 -2.81 4.01 -17.58
CA LEU A 30 -4.16 3.91 -17.01
C LEU A 30 -4.66 5.22 -16.38
N LEU A 31 -3.76 6.08 -15.88
CA LEU A 31 -4.13 7.30 -15.14
C LEU A 31 -5.24 8.13 -15.79
N PRO A 32 -5.26 8.37 -17.13
CA PRO A 32 -6.32 9.15 -17.76
C PRO A 32 -7.72 8.52 -17.69
N TYR A 33 -7.82 7.26 -17.32
CA TYR A 33 -9.06 6.47 -17.38
C TYR A 33 -9.52 5.92 -16.05
N ILE A 34 -8.81 6.24 -14.95
CA ILE A 34 -9.15 5.77 -13.61
C ILE A 34 -9.41 6.95 -12.69
N ASP A 35 -10.18 6.73 -11.65
CA ASP A 35 -10.61 7.77 -10.72
C ASP A 35 -9.97 7.60 -9.33
N TRP A 36 -9.51 6.40 -9.00
CA TRP A 36 -8.93 6.10 -7.70
C TRP A 36 -7.95 4.92 -7.76
N VAL A 37 -6.94 4.94 -6.88
CA VAL A 37 -5.94 3.87 -6.78
C VAL A 37 -5.74 3.45 -5.31
N GLY A 38 -5.82 2.14 -5.04
CA GLY A 38 -5.31 1.53 -3.82
C GLY A 38 -3.94 0.89 -4.09
N LEU A 39 -2.88 1.48 -3.56
CA LEU A 39 -1.51 0.99 -3.72
C LEU A 39 -1.07 0.18 -2.52
N ASP A 40 -0.70 -1.08 -2.73
CA ASP A 40 -0.12 -1.93 -1.68
C ASP A 40 1.39 -1.68 -1.56
N VAL A 41 1.80 -0.96 -0.53
CA VAL A 41 3.20 -0.81 -0.13
C VAL A 41 3.44 -1.73 1.06
N LYS A 42 4.13 -2.84 0.81
CA LYS A 42 4.15 -3.97 1.74
C LYS A 42 5.18 -3.86 2.86
N ALA A 43 6.24 -3.08 2.66
CA ALA A 43 7.35 -2.96 3.60
C ALA A 43 8.16 -1.70 3.33
N PRO A 44 9.03 -1.24 4.27
CA PRO A 44 10.05 -0.25 3.96
C PRO A 44 11.02 -0.78 2.89
N LYS A 45 11.67 0.12 2.15
CA LYS A 45 12.58 -0.22 1.04
C LYS A 45 13.56 -1.31 1.40
N SER A 46 14.16 -1.23 2.58
CA SER A 46 15.18 -2.17 3.07
C SER A 46 14.67 -3.62 3.23
N LYS A 47 13.37 -3.84 3.35
CA LYS A 47 12.78 -5.17 3.55
C LYS A 47 12.04 -5.74 2.34
N TYR A 48 11.93 -4.97 1.26
CA TYR A 48 11.18 -5.41 0.08
C TYR A 48 11.74 -6.67 -0.57
N GLU A 49 13.07 -6.79 -0.68
CA GLU A 49 13.71 -7.98 -1.25
C GLU A 49 13.39 -9.23 -0.43
N LEU A 50 13.49 -9.11 0.91
CA LEU A 50 13.16 -10.21 1.82
C LEU A 50 11.70 -10.66 1.66
N LEU A 51 10.78 -9.72 1.60
CA LEU A 51 9.33 -9.99 1.55
C LEU A 51 8.86 -10.45 0.18
N SER A 52 9.43 -9.90 -0.90
CA SER A 52 9.02 -10.20 -2.27
C SER A 52 9.78 -11.38 -2.90
N GLY A 53 10.93 -11.75 -2.34
CA GLY A 53 11.86 -12.72 -2.93
C GLY A 53 12.50 -12.24 -4.25
N ARG A 54 12.37 -10.94 -4.59
CA ARG A 54 12.84 -10.36 -5.85
C ARG A 54 13.59 -9.06 -5.61
N LYS A 55 14.73 -8.90 -6.31
CA LYS A 55 15.52 -7.65 -6.27
C LYS A 55 14.83 -6.52 -7.02
N ASN A 56 15.05 -5.30 -6.55
CA ASN A 56 14.61 -4.04 -7.16
C ASN A 56 13.08 -3.85 -7.27
N VAL A 57 12.27 -4.66 -6.61
CA VAL A 57 10.80 -4.47 -6.59
C VAL A 57 10.46 -3.17 -5.87
N GLU A 58 11.20 -2.81 -4.83
CA GLU A 58 11.04 -1.55 -4.11
C GLU A 58 11.13 -0.34 -5.04
N LYS A 59 12.07 -0.34 -6.00
CA LYS A 59 12.23 0.77 -6.95
C LYS A 59 10.96 1.00 -7.77
N GLN A 60 10.40 -0.08 -8.29
CA GLN A 60 9.16 -0.02 -9.10
C GLN A 60 7.96 0.47 -8.27
N VAL A 61 7.82 -0.03 -7.03
CA VAL A 61 6.72 0.36 -6.13
C VAL A 61 6.83 1.83 -5.74
N PHE A 62 8.04 2.30 -5.39
CA PHE A 62 8.25 3.70 -5.03
C PHE A 62 8.21 4.63 -6.24
N GLU A 63 8.60 4.19 -7.44
CA GLU A 63 8.34 4.92 -8.68
C GLU A 63 6.83 5.06 -8.95
N THR A 64 6.05 4.00 -8.70
CA THR A 64 4.59 4.07 -8.77
C THR A 64 4.03 5.09 -7.77
N LEU A 65 4.61 5.18 -6.58
CA LEU A 65 4.22 6.16 -5.57
C LEU A 65 4.57 7.59 -5.99
N ASP A 66 5.73 7.82 -6.63
CA ASP A 66 6.10 9.12 -7.25
C ASP A 66 5.05 9.54 -8.28
N ILE A 67 4.72 8.63 -9.21
CA ILE A 67 3.73 8.88 -10.27
C ILE A 67 2.37 9.28 -9.68
N LEU A 68 1.91 8.58 -8.64
CA LEU A 68 0.64 8.89 -7.99
C LEU A 68 0.70 10.22 -7.24
N SER A 69 1.82 10.53 -6.59
CA SER A 69 2.03 11.78 -5.87
C SER A 69 2.00 13.00 -6.78
N ASP A 70 2.51 12.86 -8.00
CA ASP A 70 2.55 13.91 -9.03
C ASP A 70 1.23 14.00 -9.81
N SER A 71 0.33 13.03 -9.64
CA SER A 71 -0.96 13.00 -10.34
C SER A 71 -2.06 13.73 -9.57
N SER A 72 -3.19 14.02 -10.26
CA SER A 72 -4.41 14.50 -9.62
C SER A 72 -5.31 13.37 -9.10
N ILE A 73 -4.92 12.11 -9.30
CA ILE A 73 -5.70 10.94 -8.89
C ILE A 73 -5.69 10.82 -7.37
N GLN A 74 -6.86 10.56 -6.79
CA GLN A 74 -6.93 10.21 -5.38
C GLN A 74 -6.44 8.77 -5.17
N PHE A 75 -5.61 8.59 -4.16
CA PHE A 75 -5.08 7.26 -3.85
C PHE A 75 -4.95 7.01 -2.34
N GLU A 76 -4.95 5.75 -1.99
CA GLU A 76 -4.70 5.22 -0.65
C GLU A 76 -3.48 4.32 -0.70
N VAL A 77 -2.55 4.50 0.23
CA VAL A 77 -1.49 3.52 0.47
C VAL A 77 -1.95 2.52 1.52
N ARG A 78 -1.72 1.24 1.29
CA ARG A 78 -2.11 0.15 2.19
C ARG A 78 -0.92 -0.70 2.56
N THR A 79 -0.83 -1.10 3.82
CA THR A 79 0.16 -2.06 4.30
C THR A 79 -0.54 -3.15 5.10
N THR A 80 -0.43 -4.39 4.65
CA THR A 80 -0.87 -5.56 5.43
C THR A 80 0.24 -5.93 6.41
N LEU A 81 -0.12 -5.94 7.69
CA LEU A 81 0.81 -6.23 8.77
C LEU A 81 0.92 -7.74 8.99
N ASP A 82 2.00 -8.31 8.49
CA ASP A 82 2.37 -9.70 8.73
C ASP A 82 3.53 -9.72 9.75
N PRO A 83 3.28 -10.14 11.00
CA PRO A 83 4.30 -10.17 12.05
C PRO A 83 5.49 -11.09 11.74
N SER A 84 5.33 -12.03 10.81
CA SER A 84 6.43 -12.90 10.37
C SER A 84 7.54 -12.14 9.64
N TYR A 85 7.23 -10.97 9.08
CA TYR A 85 8.14 -10.15 8.28
C TYR A 85 8.34 -8.74 8.82
N LEU A 86 7.31 -8.17 9.47
CA LEU A 86 7.29 -6.77 9.91
C LEU A 86 7.22 -6.67 11.41
N GLY A 87 8.07 -5.84 12.00
CA GLY A 87 7.93 -5.34 13.37
C GLY A 87 7.33 -3.93 13.39
N VAL A 88 7.04 -3.44 14.59
CA VAL A 88 6.55 -2.07 14.82
C VAL A 88 7.52 -1.03 14.25
N GLU A 89 8.83 -1.23 14.43
CA GLU A 89 9.89 -0.36 13.89
C GLU A 89 9.87 -0.26 12.36
N ASP A 90 9.49 -1.35 11.68
CA ASP A 90 9.36 -1.33 10.22
C ASP A 90 8.19 -0.47 9.76
N VAL A 91 7.11 -0.44 10.53
CA VAL A 91 5.96 0.44 10.23
C VAL A 91 6.33 1.90 10.44
N TYR A 92 7.10 2.23 11.48
CA TYR A 92 7.66 3.58 11.67
C TYR A 92 8.54 3.98 10.50
N LEU A 93 9.48 3.11 10.10
CA LEU A 93 10.39 3.38 8.99
C LEU A 93 9.62 3.58 7.68
N LEU A 94 8.67 2.70 7.38
CA LEU A 94 7.81 2.83 6.20
C LEU A 94 7.02 4.15 6.22
N ALA A 95 6.42 4.50 7.35
CA ALA A 95 5.68 5.75 7.47
C ALA A 95 6.58 6.97 7.23
N GLN A 96 7.83 6.96 7.70
CA GLN A 96 8.82 8.01 7.43
C GLN A 96 9.17 8.09 5.94
N GLU A 97 9.33 6.95 5.26
CA GLU A 97 9.55 6.90 3.81
C GLU A 97 8.34 7.47 3.05
N LEU A 98 7.12 7.11 3.44
CA LEU A 98 5.87 7.57 2.81
C LEU A 98 5.62 9.07 2.97
N LYS A 99 6.16 9.72 3.99
CA LYS A 99 6.05 11.19 4.19
C LYS A 99 6.69 12.01 3.07
N ASN A 100 7.63 11.45 2.33
CA ASN A 100 8.26 12.11 1.19
C ASN A 100 7.35 12.17 -0.04
N PHE A 101 6.15 11.54 0.04
CA PHE A 101 5.17 11.47 -1.02
C PHE A 101 3.85 12.11 -0.55
N ASN A 102 3.01 12.50 -1.47
CA ASN A 102 1.73 13.14 -1.16
C ASN A 102 0.67 12.11 -0.70
N VAL A 103 1.02 11.24 0.25
CA VAL A 103 0.10 10.22 0.79
C VAL A 103 -0.81 10.86 1.82
N LYS A 104 -2.08 11.07 1.45
CA LYS A 104 -3.10 11.61 2.37
C LYS A 104 -3.77 10.53 3.19
N THR A 105 -4.03 9.39 2.58
CA THR A 105 -4.73 8.27 3.21
C THR A 105 -3.80 7.06 3.32
N TYR A 106 -3.56 6.63 4.55
CA TYR A 106 -2.78 5.44 4.85
C TYR A 106 -3.64 4.42 5.60
N ALA A 107 -3.66 3.18 5.12
CA ALA A 107 -4.43 2.09 5.69
C ALA A 107 -3.52 0.97 6.20
N LEU A 108 -3.59 0.67 7.49
CA LEU A 108 -3.04 -0.54 8.07
C LEU A 108 -4.09 -1.64 8.02
N GLN A 109 -3.73 -2.78 7.47
CA GLN A 109 -4.59 -3.93 7.31
C GLN A 109 -4.10 -5.10 8.17
N LYS A 110 -5.01 -5.76 8.87
CA LYS A 110 -4.71 -7.00 9.58
C LYS A 110 -4.40 -8.11 8.57
N TYR A 111 -3.39 -8.89 8.87
CA TYR A 111 -3.14 -10.12 8.13
C TYR A 111 -4.36 -11.03 8.18
N ARG A 112 -4.72 -11.61 7.05
CA ARG A 112 -5.80 -12.60 6.95
C ARG A 112 -5.22 -13.92 6.49
N THR A 113 -5.47 -14.97 7.26
CA THR A 113 -5.09 -16.32 6.89
C THR A 113 -5.81 -16.77 5.61
N PHE A 114 -5.14 -17.59 4.81
CA PHE A 114 -5.69 -18.14 3.56
C PHE A 114 -5.48 -19.65 3.51
N PRO A 115 -6.27 -20.40 2.72
CA PRO A 115 -6.05 -21.82 2.52
C PRO A 115 -4.64 -22.12 2.03
N GLY A 116 -3.89 -22.93 2.76
CA GLY A 116 -2.49 -23.27 2.45
C GLY A 116 -1.44 -22.45 3.19
N ASP A 117 -1.85 -21.49 4.01
CA ASP A 117 -0.94 -20.80 4.93
C ASP A 117 -0.43 -21.81 5.98
N LYS A 118 0.88 -22.07 5.92
CA LYS A 118 1.50 -23.12 6.76
C LYS A 118 1.80 -22.67 8.18
N ASN A 119 2.08 -21.38 8.37
CA ASN A 119 2.45 -20.81 9.64
C ASN A 119 1.83 -19.41 9.80
N PRO A 120 0.50 -19.31 9.90
CA PRO A 120 -0.15 -18.03 10.06
C PRO A 120 0.23 -17.40 11.40
N PRO A 121 0.46 -16.08 11.45
CA PRO A 121 0.66 -15.39 12.70
C PRO A 121 -0.58 -15.50 13.59
N SER A 122 -0.36 -15.52 14.90
CA SER A 122 -1.46 -15.54 15.86
C SER A 122 -2.20 -14.19 15.88
N ALA A 123 -3.46 -14.22 16.26
CA ALA A 123 -4.25 -12.99 16.40
C ALA A 123 -3.59 -11.99 17.37
N SER A 124 -2.96 -12.49 18.46
CA SER A 124 -2.27 -11.63 19.42
C SER A 124 -1.04 -10.94 18.85
N GLU A 125 -0.30 -11.58 17.93
CA GLU A 125 0.84 -10.97 17.26
C GLU A 125 0.38 -9.86 16.30
N ILE A 126 -0.71 -10.09 15.57
CA ILE A 126 -1.29 -9.08 14.69
C ILE A 126 -1.82 -7.89 15.49
N GLU A 127 -2.54 -8.15 16.60
CA GLU A 127 -3.12 -7.09 17.42
C GLU A 127 -2.09 -6.18 18.09
N LYS A 128 -0.86 -6.61 18.31
CA LYS A 128 0.22 -5.76 18.87
C LYS A 128 0.41 -4.46 18.10
N PHE A 129 0.31 -4.49 16.77
CA PHE A 129 0.43 -3.28 15.96
C PHE A 129 -0.72 -2.30 16.19
N PHE A 130 -1.94 -2.83 16.35
CA PHE A 130 -3.16 -2.02 16.48
C PHE A 130 -3.40 -1.54 17.91
N GLN A 131 -2.74 -2.17 18.88
CA GLN A 131 -2.76 -1.78 20.30
C GLN A 131 -1.57 -0.91 20.71
N ASP A 132 -0.59 -0.71 19.83
CA ASP A 132 0.52 0.20 20.06
C ASP A 132 0.05 1.66 19.91
N ASN A 133 -0.32 2.27 21.04
CA ASN A 133 -0.82 3.63 21.05
C ASN A 133 0.19 4.65 20.52
N GLN A 134 1.50 4.41 20.73
CA GLN A 134 2.54 5.33 20.26
C GLN A 134 2.64 5.29 18.72
N LEU A 135 2.61 4.09 18.16
CA LEU A 135 2.57 3.92 16.71
C LEU A 135 1.33 4.57 16.11
N ILE A 136 0.15 4.28 16.66
CA ILE A 136 -1.12 4.81 16.13
C ILE A 136 -1.16 6.35 16.20
N GLU A 137 -0.74 6.96 17.29
CA GLU A 137 -0.68 8.43 17.40
C GLU A 137 0.37 9.03 16.46
N PHE A 138 1.51 8.39 16.28
CA PHE A 138 2.50 8.80 15.28
C PHE A 138 1.90 8.79 13.87
N LEU A 139 1.19 7.73 13.49
CA LEU A 139 0.56 7.62 12.17
C LEU A 139 -0.55 8.65 11.97
N LYS A 140 -1.42 8.89 12.97
CA LYS A 140 -2.45 9.93 12.93
C LYS A 140 -1.86 11.33 12.76
N THR A 141 -0.71 11.59 13.35
CA THR A 141 -0.04 12.88 13.23
C THR A 141 0.55 13.10 11.83
N ASN A 142 0.94 12.02 11.15
CA ASN A 142 1.67 12.10 9.89
C ASN A 142 0.81 11.89 8.63
N PHE A 143 -0.39 11.33 8.77
CA PHE A 143 -1.31 11.11 7.64
C PHE A 143 -2.66 11.78 7.92
N GLN A 144 -3.21 12.44 6.91
CA GLN A 144 -4.50 13.13 7.04
C GLN A 144 -5.63 12.17 7.42
N ASN A 145 -5.62 10.98 6.83
CA ASN A 145 -6.57 9.92 7.09
C ASN A 145 -5.81 8.62 7.41
N LEU A 146 -5.95 8.12 8.63
CA LEU A 146 -5.49 6.79 9.02
C LEU A 146 -6.68 5.84 9.08
N ILE A 147 -6.57 4.72 8.38
CA ILE A 147 -7.58 3.65 8.36
C ILE A 147 -6.98 2.41 9.01
N LEU A 148 -7.67 1.83 9.98
CA LEU A 148 -7.31 0.57 10.64
C LEU A 148 -8.37 -0.48 10.29
N ARG A 149 -7.98 -1.57 9.62
CA ARG A 149 -8.93 -2.61 9.18
C ARG A 149 -8.31 -4.01 9.03
#